data_e1d8bde212aa53a7e36a9ec022d28d2e
#
_entry.id   e1d8bde212aa53a7e36a9ec022d28d2e
#
_cell.length_a   1.000
_cell.length_b   1.000
_cell.length_c   1.000
_cell.angle_alpha   90.00
_cell.angle_beta   90.00
_cell.angle_gamma   90.00
#
_symmetry.space_group_name_H-M   'P 1'
#
loop_
_entity.id
_entity.type
_entity.pdbx_description
1 polymer ?
#
loop_
_entity_poly.entity_id
_entity_poly.type
_entity_poly.pdbx_seq_one_letter_code
_entity_poly.pdbx_strand_id
1 'polypeptide(L)'
;VLFRSERLLKVLDQEGIDDLQHVTDEILDRSERSLRETLARLPDGEWTDTVVADGFETPLTIRATIRKEGTEIGVDYAGTSPQIERPVNCVMAYTYSYTAYALKCALDPLAPNNDGTLRPIRVTAPEGCLVNPRRPAPVWGRHITGHYLPFVVFGALAQVVPGKIIADSGAPLWNVY
;
A
#
# COMPACT_ATOMS: atom_id res chain seq x y z
N VAL A 1 -25.81 -11.18 -5.96
CA VAL A 1 -25.69 -9.98 -6.84
C VAL A 1 -27.03 -9.24 -6.82
N LEU A 2 -28.17 -9.86 -7.16
CA LEU A 2 -29.49 -9.23 -7.26
C LEU A 2 -29.89 -8.45 -5.99
N PHE A 3 -29.75 -9.05 -4.83
CA PHE A 3 -30.09 -8.42 -3.54
C PHE A 3 -29.31 -7.10 -3.27
N ARG A 4 -28.04 -7.01 -3.69
CA ARG A 4 -27.25 -5.79 -3.52
C ARG A 4 -27.71 -4.70 -4.48
N SER A 5 -28.04 -5.05 -5.73
CA SER A 5 -28.56 -4.12 -6.73
C SER A 5 -29.91 -3.54 -6.33
N GLU A 6 -30.83 -4.37 -5.86
CA GLU A 6 -32.15 -3.94 -5.37
C GLU A 6 -32.03 -2.97 -4.18
N ARG A 7 -31.10 -3.27 -3.25
CA ARG A 7 -30.86 -2.40 -2.10
C ARG A 7 -30.27 -1.06 -2.51
N LEU A 8 -29.33 -1.05 -3.48
CA LEU A 8 -28.78 0.19 -4.02
C LEU A 8 -29.87 1.04 -4.67
N LEU A 9 -30.66 0.45 -5.58
CA LEU A 9 -31.77 1.17 -6.25
C LEU A 9 -32.75 1.77 -5.24
N LYS A 10 -33.07 1.01 -4.18
CA LYS A 10 -33.96 1.50 -3.13
C LYS A 10 -33.38 2.70 -2.37
N VAL A 11 -32.06 2.70 -2.11
CA VAL A 11 -31.39 3.83 -1.47
C VAL A 11 -31.38 5.05 -2.39
N LEU A 12 -31.07 4.86 -3.68
CA LEU A 12 -31.10 5.96 -4.66
C LEU A 12 -32.48 6.62 -4.75
N ASP A 13 -33.53 5.80 -4.79
CA ASP A 13 -34.94 6.27 -4.80
C ASP A 13 -35.30 7.02 -3.50
N GLN A 14 -34.94 6.46 -2.34
CA GLN A 14 -35.21 7.06 -1.03
C GLN A 14 -34.51 8.40 -0.80
N GLU A 15 -33.29 8.52 -1.28
CA GLU A 15 -32.45 9.72 -1.13
C GLU A 15 -32.61 10.71 -2.29
N GLY A 16 -33.43 10.38 -3.32
CA GLY A 16 -33.65 11.21 -4.48
C GLY A 16 -32.39 11.42 -5.34
N ILE A 17 -31.57 10.38 -5.45
CA ILE A 17 -30.31 10.43 -6.19
C ILE A 17 -30.56 9.94 -7.62
N ASP A 18 -30.62 10.86 -8.56
CA ASP A 18 -30.83 10.57 -9.98
C ASP A 18 -29.52 10.26 -10.72
N ASP A 19 -28.39 10.76 -10.24
CA ASP A 19 -27.06 10.57 -10.83
C ASP A 19 -26.08 9.95 -9.84
N LEU A 20 -25.96 8.62 -9.91
CA LEU A 20 -25.03 7.86 -9.10
C LEU A 20 -23.56 8.20 -9.44
N GLN A 21 -23.27 8.55 -10.69
CA GLN A 21 -21.91 8.89 -11.11
C GLN A 21 -21.45 10.17 -10.40
N HIS A 22 -22.27 11.19 -10.36
CA HIS A 22 -21.96 12.43 -9.66
C HIS A 22 -21.66 12.21 -8.17
N VAL A 23 -22.47 11.40 -7.47
CA VAL A 23 -22.24 11.07 -6.07
C VAL A 23 -20.94 10.28 -5.89
N THR A 24 -20.66 9.33 -6.79
CA THR A 24 -19.42 8.54 -6.76
C THR A 24 -18.21 9.43 -6.97
N ASP A 25 -18.24 10.31 -7.93
CA ASP A 25 -17.14 11.23 -8.24
C ASP A 25 -16.87 12.16 -7.04
N GLU A 26 -17.89 12.72 -6.41
CA GLU A 26 -17.73 13.56 -5.20
C GLU A 26 -17.11 12.77 -4.03
N ILE A 27 -17.50 11.51 -3.83
CA ILE A 27 -16.90 10.64 -2.80
C ILE A 27 -15.42 10.40 -3.09
N LEU A 28 -15.07 10.10 -4.33
CA LEU A 28 -13.68 9.85 -4.73
C LEU A 28 -12.84 11.13 -4.62
N ASP A 29 -13.34 12.24 -5.12
CA ASP A 29 -12.63 13.52 -5.09
C ASP A 29 -12.43 14.03 -3.65
N ARG A 30 -13.41 13.82 -2.79
CA ARG A 30 -13.29 14.13 -1.36
C ARG A 30 -12.22 13.29 -0.67
N SER A 31 -12.15 12.01 -1.01
CA SER A 31 -11.16 11.09 -0.46
C SER A 31 -9.75 11.44 -0.95
N GLU A 32 -9.60 11.77 -2.23
CA GLU A 32 -8.34 12.25 -2.80
C GLU A 32 -7.87 13.55 -2.14
N ARG A 33 -8.77 14.51 -1.99
CA ARG A 33 -8.49 15.81 -1.37
C ARG A 33 -7.99 15.67 0.05
N SER A 34 -8.59 14.78 0.85
CA SER A 34 -8.17 14.50 2.22
C SER A 34 -6.71 14.07 2.31
N LEU A 35 -6.30 13.10 1.50
CA LEU A 35 -4.91 12.66 1.48
C LEU A 35 -3.96 13.74 0.94
N ARG A 36 -4.35 14.46 -0.13
CA ARG A 36 -3.54 15.56 -0.67
C ARG A 36 -3.33 16.69 0.32
N GLU A 37 -4.34 17.06 1.11
CA GLU A 37 -4.22 18.05 2.19
C GLU A 37 -3.27 17.58 3.29
N THR A 38 -3.26 16.31 3.60
CA THR A 38 -2.30 15.73 4.56
C THR A 38 -0.89 15.76 3.99
N LEU A 39 -0.69 15.38 2.73
CA LEU A 39 0.61 15.43 2.06
C LEU A 39 1.15 16.86 1.94
N ALA A 40 0.29 17.84 1.69
CA ALA A 40 0.69 19.25 1.60
C ALA A 40 1.31 19.81 2.90
N ARG A 41 1.01 19.19 4.04
CA ARG A 41 1.57 19.60 5.35
C ARG A 41 2.93 18.97 5.64
N LEU A 42 3.36 17.98 4.86
CA LEU A 42 4.64 17.32 5.01
C LEU A 42 5.71 18.01 4.15
N PRO A 43 6.96 18.00 4.59
CA PRO A 43 8.05 18.50 3.74
C PRO A 43 8.21 17.65 2.50
N ASP A 44 8.65 18.24 1.41
CA ASP A 44 9.13 17.50 0.24
C ASP A 44 10.46 16.83 0.58
N GLY A 45 10.68 15.63 0.06
CA GLY A 45 11.91 14.92 0.36
C GLY A 45 11.88 13.44 -0.03
N GLU A 46 12.98 12.79 0.34
CA GLU A 46 13.21 11.37 0.09
C GLU A 46 13.68 10.69 1.36
N TRP A 47 13.04 9.57 1.72
CA TRP A 47 13.36 8.79 2.91
C TRP A 47 13.41 7.32 2.55
N THR A 48 14.45 6.65 3.01
CA THR A 48 14.69 5.23 2.70
C THR A 48 14.77 4.43 3.96
N ASP A 49 14.23 3.22 3.90
CA ASP A 49 14.44 2.19 4.91
C ASP A 49 14.66 0.83 4.28
N THR A 50 15.20 -0.10 5.05
CA THR A 50 15.56 -1.44 4.59
C THR A 50 15.29 -2.46 5.69
N VAL A 51 14.54 -3.49 5.36
CA VAL A 51 14.30 -4.65 6.22
C VAL A 51 15.01 -5.86 5.64
N VAL A 52 15.66 -6.63 6.49
CA VAL A 52 16.32 -7.88 6.12
C VAL A 52 15.62 -9.03 6.83
N ALA A 53 15.07 -9.94 6.04
CA ALA A 53 14.53 -11.22 6.52
C ALA A 53 15.57 -12.33 6.39
N ASP A 54 15.50 -13.35 7.22
CA ASP A 54 16.47 -14.47 7.24
C ASP A 54 16.59 -15.18 5.88
N GLY A 55 15.48 -15.25 5.12
CA GLY A 55 15.46 -15.92 3.83
C GLY A 55 15.53 -17.45 3.95
N PHE A 56 16.13 -18.11 2.96
CA PHE A 56 16.31 -19.56 2.91
C PHE A 56 17.79 -19.93 2.77
N GLU A 57 18.37 -19.65 1.62
CA GLU A 57 19.80 -19.85 1.34
C GLU A 57 20.63 -18.60 1.66
N THR A 58 20.03 -17.45 1.49
CA THR A 58 20.61 -16.14 1.78
C THR A 58 19.55 -15.21 2.35
N PRO A 59 19.93 -14.20 3.14
CA PRO A 59 19.01 -13.19 3.60
C PRO A 59 18.31 -12.47 2.44
N LEU A 60 17.05 -12.12 2.65
CA LEU A 60 16.23 -11.37 1.70
C LEU A 60 16.09 -9.93 2.16
N THR A 61 16.52 -9.02 1.33
CA THR A 61 16.44 -7.57 1.58
C THR A 61 15.20 -7.01 0.90
N ILE A 62 14.41 -6.24 1.63
CA ILE A 62 13.33 -5.41 1.11
C ILE A 62 13.69 -3.96 1.42
N ARG A 63 13.85 -3.16 0.39
CA ARG A 63 14.16 -1.74 0.49
C ARG A 63 13.03 -0.92 -0.08
N ALA A 64 12.62 0.14 0.62
CA ALA A 64 11.66 1.11 0.13
C ALA A 64 12.22 2.52 0.24
N THR A 65 12.09 3.27 -0.82
CA THR A 65 12.41 4.71 -0.86
C THR A 65 11.11 5.47 -1.09
N ILE A 66 10.71 6.28 -0.14
CA ILE A 66 9.55 7.17 -0.25
C ILE A 66 10.01 8.50 -0.81
N ARG A 67 9.36 8.97 -1.87
CA ARG A 67 9.52 10.31 -2.43
C ARG A 67 8.20 11.05 -2.32
N LYS A 68 8.23 12.20 -1.67
CA LYS A 68 7.07 13.08 -1.55
C LYS A 68 7.37 14.40 -2.22
N GLU A 69 6.52 14.82 -3.14
CA GLU A 69 6.63 16.07 -3.88
C GLU A 69 5.23 16.73 -4.00
N GLY A 70 5.11 17.95 -3.51
CA GLY A 70 3.84 18.68 -3.48
C GLY A 70 2.75 17.90 -2.74
N THR A 71 1.77 17.39 -3.46
CA THR A 71 0.65 16.59 -2.92
C THR A 71 0.65 15.15 -3.41
N GLU A 72 1.78 14.66 -3.91
CA GLU A 72 1.95 13.28 -4.36
C GLU A 72 2.99 12.54 -3.53
N ILE A 73 2.82 11.23 -3.42
CA ILE A 73 3.75 10.37 -2.71
C ILE A 73 4.03 9.11 -3.53
N GLY A 74 5.31 8.81 -3.71
CA GLY A 74 5.78 7.62 -4.39
C GLY A 74 6.55 6.71 -3.46
N VAL A 75 6.47 5.40 -3.68
CA VAL A 75 7.31 4.39 -3.03
C VAL A 75 7.98 3.55 -4.09
N ASP A 76 9.30 3.56 -4.09
CA ASP A 76 10.14 2.80 -5.00
C ASP A 76 10.88 1.69 -4.24
N TYR A 77 10.73 0.46 -4.72
CA TYR A 77 11.36 -0.73 -4.16
C TYR A 77 12.69 -1.11 -4.85
N ALA A 78 13.33 -0.17 -5.53
CA ALA A 78 14.67 -0.39 -6.10
C ALA A 78 15.68 -0.76 -5.01
N GLY A 79 16.49 -1.81 -5.26
CA GLY A 79 17.43 -2.37 -4.28
C GLY A 79 16.86 -3.51 -3.43
N THR A 80 15.60 -3.90 -3.65
CA THR A 80 15.04 -5.15 -3.11
C THR A 80 15.66 -6.36 -3.79
N SER A 81 15.88 -7.44 -3.03
CA SER A 81 16.45 -8.71 -3.53
C SER A 81 15.76 -9.20 -4.80
N PRO A 82 16.47 -9.90 -5.69
CA PRO A 82 15.86 -10.60 -6.82
C PRO A 82 14.78 -11.59 -6.37
N GLN A 83 13.89 -11.94 -7.29
CA GLN A 83 12.94 -13.03 -7.09
C GLN A 83 13.68 -14.36 -6.85
N ILE A 84 13.06 -15.28 -6.12
CA ILE A 84 13.63 -16.57 -5.76
C ILE A 84 12.70 -17.72 -6.17
N GLU A 85 13.23 -18.94 -6.22
CA GLU A 85 12.46 -20.15 -6.55
C GLU A 85 11.60 -20.68 -5.39
N ARG A 86 11.51 -19.95 -4.30
CA ARG A 86 10.62 -20.25 -3.17
C ARG A 86 9.29 -19.51 -3.30
N PRO A 87 8.18 -20.04 -2.76
CA PRO A 87 6.84 -19.51 -2.99
C PRO A 87 6.51 -18.21 -2.22
N VAL A 88 7.51 -17.43 -1.87
CA VAL A 88 7.36 -16.20 -1.07
C VAL A 88 7.46 -14.92 -1.90
N ASN A 89 7.62 -14.99 -3.22
CA ASN A 89 7.59 -13.79 -4.04
C ASN A 89 6.22 -13.09 -3.96
N CYS A 90 6.23 -11.76 -3.96
CA CYS A 90 5.06 -10.93 -3.78
C CYS A 90 4.70 -10.21 -5.10
N VAL A 91 3.54 -10.47 -5.65
CA VAL A 91 3.10 -9.85 -6.91
C VAL A 91 2.84 -8.36 -6.75
N MET A 92 3.06 -7.58 -7.81
CA MET A 92 2.98 -6.12 -7.78
C MET A 92 1.64 -5.58 -7.23
N ALA A 93 0.51 -6.23 -7.55
CA ALA A 93 -0.80 -5.83 -7.02
C ALA A 93 -0.87 -5.96 -5.49
N TYR A 94 -0.23 -6.97 -4.91
CA TYR A 94 -0.15 -7.15 -3.47
C TYR A 94 0.81 -6.13 -2.85
N THR A 95 1.96 -5.91 -3.48
CA THR A 95 2.95 -4.89 -3.09
C THR A 95 2.31 -3.51 -3.05
N TYR A 96 1.59 -3.13 -4.10
CA TYR A 96 0.83 -1.87 -4.14
C TYR A 96 -0.16 -1.75 -2.98
N SER A 97 -0.98 -2.79 -2.77
CA SER A 97 -2.04 -2.76 -1.76
C SER A 97 -1.49 -2.59 -0.34
N TYR A 98 -0.43 -3.31 0.01
CA TYR A 98 0.18 -3.23 1.34
C TYR A 98 0.98 -1.95 1.55
N THR A 99 1.59 -1.41 0.50
CA THR A 99 2.23 -0.09 0.52
C THR A 99 1.19 1.01 0.74
N ALA A 100 0.11 1.01 -0.03
CA ALA A 100 -0.97 1.98 0.11
C ALA A 100 -1.65 1.88 1.49
N TYR A 101 -1.82 0.65 2.00
CA TYR A 101 -2.31 0.43 3.36
C TYR A 101 -1.40 1.09 4.41
N ALA A 102 -0.09 0.89 4.34
CA ALA A 102 0.85 1.49 5.28
C ALA A 102 0.83 3.02 5.22
N LEU A 103 0.88 3.60 4.01
CA LEU A 103 0.78 5.04 3.81
C LEU A 103 -0.51 5.60 4.40
N LYS A 104 -1.64 4.95 4.12
CA LYS A 104 -2.94 5.36 4.63
C LYS A 104 -3.00 5.32 6.15
N CYS A 105 -2.54 4.24 6.78
CA CYS A 105 -2.53 4.10 8.25
C CYS A 105 -1.74 5.20 8.93
N ALA A 106 -0.61 5.60 8.36
CA ALA A 106 0.25 6.63 8.92
C ALA A 106 -0.23 8.07 8.64
N LEU A 107 -0.76 8.32 7.43
CA LEU A 107 -1.02 9.67 6.94
C LEU A 107 -2.48 10.08 7.08
N ASP A 108 -3.42 9.20 6.70
CA ASP A 108 -4.86 9.48 6.71
C ASP A 108 -5.69 8.23 7.06
N PRO A 109 -5.63 7.78 8.33
CA PRO A 109 -6.27 6.53 8.76
C PRO A 109 -7.80 6.56 8.68
N LEU A 110 -8.40 7.75 8.69
CA LEU A 110 -9.86 7.92 8.67
C LEU A 110 -10.43 8.05 7.26
N ALA A 111 -9.60 8.28 6.24
CA ALA A 111 -10.08 8.33 4.87
C ALA A 111 -10.72 7.01 4.43
N PRO A 112 -11.79 7.03 3.62
CA PRO A 112 -12.37 5.83 3.04
C PRO A 112 -11.36 5.02 2.21
N ASN A 113 -11.55 3.71 2.15
CA ASN A 113 -10.75 2.81 1.30
C ASN A 113 -11.39 2.77 -0.09
N ASN A 114 -11.03 3.70 -0.93
CA ASN A 114 -11.53 3.80 -2.31
C ASN A 114 -10.43 4.31 -3.26
N ASP A 115 -10.74 4.32 -4.53
CA ASP A 115 -9.80 4.73 -5.59
C ASP A 115 -9.34 6.18 -5.44
N GLY A 116 -10.20 7.09 -4.97
CA GLY A 116 -9.84 8.48 -4.72
C GLY A 116 -8.67 8.63 -3.74
N THR A 117 -8.69 7.88 -2.63
CA THR A 117 -7.57 7.88 -1.67
C THR A 117 -6.26 7.35 -2.29
N LEU A 118 -6.35 6.50 -3.32
CA LEU A 118 -5.19 5.89 -3.95
C LEU A 118 -4.57 6.75 -5.07
N ARG A 119 -5.32 7.70 -5.63
CA ARG A 119 -4.86 8.53 -6.76
C ARG A 119 -3.53 9.27 -6.54
N PRO A 120 -3.23 9.84 -5.34
CA PRO A 120 -1.96 10.49 -5.08
C PRO A 120 -0.79 9.53 -4.84
N ILE A 121 -1.04 8.20 -4.78
CA ILE A 121 -0.05 7.19 -4.42
C ILE A 121 0.50 6.50 -5.68
N ARG A 122 1.81 6.48 -5.80
CA ARG A 122 2.52 5.71 -6.83
C ARG A 122 3.42 4.68 -6.19
N VAL A 123 3.42 3.46 -6.71
CA VAL A 123 4.30 2.39 -6.24
C VAL A 123 5.04 1.78 -7.42
N THR A 124 6.35 1.71 -7.32
CA THR A 124 7.21 1.11 -8.33
C THR A 124 8.13 0.05 -7.72
N ALA A 125 8.45 -0.96 -8.50
CA ALA A 125 9.42 -1.98 -8.14
C ALA A 125 10.07 -2.53 -9.41
N PRO A 126 11.40 -2.77 -9.42
CA PRO A 126 12.06 -3.40 -10.55
C PRO A 126 11.45 -4.74 -10.90
N GLU A 127 11.22 -4.98 -12.18
CA GLU A 127 10.71 -6.26 -12.64
C GLU A 127 11.73 -7.38 -12.39
N GLY A 128 11.27 -8.49 -11.84
CA GLY A 128 12.13 -9.61 -11.44
C GLY A 128 12.71 -9.51 -10.03
N CYS A 129 12.30 -8.52 -9.24
CA CYS A 129 12.61 -8.51 -7.81
C CYS A 129 11.56 -9.28 -6.99
N LEU A 130 11.87 -9.52 -5.72
CA LEU A 130 11.04 -10.27 -4.78
C LEU A 130 9.60 -9.73 -4.65
N VAL A 131 9.41 -8.42 -4.83
CA VAL A 131 8.11 -7.75 -4.70
C VAL A 131 7.47 -7.34 -6.04
N ASN A 132 8.08 -7.74 -7.16
CA ASN A 132 7.55 -7.63 -8.51
C ASN A 132 8.12 -8.75 -9.40
N PRO A 133 7.81 -10.02 -9.12
CA PRO A 133 8.42 -11.15 -9.80
C PRO A 133 7.89 -11.33 -11.22
N ARG A 134 8.76 -11.85 -12.10
CA ARG A 134 8.39 -12.36 -13.41
C ARG A 134 7.88 -13.80 -13.33
N ARG A 135 6.93 -14.13 -14.15
CA ARG A 135 6.49 -15.53 -14.32
C ARG A 135 7.64 -16.39 -14.87
N PRO A 136 7.76 -17.64 -14.42
CA PRO A 136 6.85 -18.44 -13.58
C PRO A 136 7.16 -18.43 -12.07
N ALA A 137 7.71 -17.35 -11.51
CA ALA A 137 8.07 -17.31 -10.09
C ALA A 137 6.90 -17.75 -9.18
N PRO A 138 7.15 -18.59 -8.18
CA PRO A 138 6.11 -19.06 -7.28
C PRO A 138 5.72 -17.99 -6.27
N VAL A 139 4.40 -17.78 -6.08
CA VAL A 139 3.83 -16.66 -5.29
C VAL A 139 2.79 -17.11 -4.26
N TRP A 140 2.71 -18.41 -3.98
CA TRP A 140 1.67 -18.94 -3.09
C TRP A 140 1.77 -18.35 -1.67
N GLY A 141 2.97 -18.26 -1.11
CA GLY A 141 3.28 -17.70 0.20
C GLY A 141 3.58 -16.19 0.20
N ARG A 142 3.08 -15.43 -0.80
CA ARG A 142 3.35 -13.98 -0.94
C ARG A 142 3.05 -13.14 0.30
N HIS A 143 2.13 -13.61 1.16
CA HIS A 143 1.79 -12.95 2.40
C HIS A 143 2.97 -12.90 3.39
N ILE A 144 3.88 -13.88 3.34
CA ILE A 144 5.08 -13.92 4.19
C ILE A 144 5.96 -12.70 3.89
N THR A 145 6.29 -12.48 2.63
CA THR A 145 7.02 -11.26 2.20
C THR A 145 6.16 -10.00 2.37
N GLY A 146 4.87 -10.09 2.10
CA GLY A 146 3.95 -8.97 2.21
C GLY A 146 3.87 -8.34 3.59
N HIS A 147 4.09 -9.10 4.66
CA HIS A 147 4.13 -8.55 6.02
C HIS A 147 5.28 -7.56 6.26
N TYR A 148 6.38 -7.68 5.54
CA TYR A 148 7.51 -6.75 5.66
C TYR A 148 7.28 -5.43 4.93
N LEU A 149 6.34 -5.36 3.99
CA LEU A 149 6.08 -4.13 3.22
C LEU A 149 5.62 -2.96 4.11
N PRO A 150 4.65 -3.11 5.04
CA PRO A 150 4.32 -2.06 5.97
C PRO A 150 5.50 -1.64 6.86
N PHE A 151 6.31 -2.57 7.31
CA PHE A 151 7.45 -2.27 8.20
C PHE A 151 8.46 -1.37 7.51
N VAL A 152 8.89 -1.71 6.30
CA VAL A 152 9.86 -0.89 5.56
C VAL A 152 9.28 0.48 5.18
N VAL A 153 7.98 0.56 4.89
CA VAL A 153 7.30 1.85 4.63
C VAL A 153 7.20 2.68 5.90
N PHE A 154 6.85 2.07 7.04
CA PHE A 154 6.80 2.76 8.33
C PHE A 154 8.18 3.22 8.78
N GLY A 155 9.23 2.41 8.61
CA GLY A 155 10.60 2.81 8.92
C GLY A 155 11.05 4.05 8.13
N ALA A 156 10.72 4.12 6.84
CA ALA A 156 10.97 5.30 6.04
C ALA A 156 10.12 6.51 6.50
N LEU A 157 8.82 6.32 6.79
CA LEU A 157 7.92 7.37 7.28
C LEU A 157 8.27 7.88 8.68
N ALA A 158 8.87 7.05 9.53
CA ALA A 158 9.27 7.45 10.88
C ALA A 158 10.26 8.62 10.87
N GLN A 159 10.99 8.81 9.78
CA GLN A 159 11.93 9.91 9.59
C GLN A 159 11.22 11.26 9.37
N VAL A 160 9.97 11.25 8.93
CA VAL A 160 9.20 12.48 8.62
C VAL A 160 7.98 12.65 9.53
N VAL A 161 7.38 11.57 10.02
CA VAL A 161 6.22 11.60 10.93
C VAL A 161 6.44 10.71 12.18
N PRO A 162 7.51 10.93 12.96
CA PRO A 162 7.90 10.00 14.03
C PRO A 162 6.80 9.79 15.08
N GLY A 163 5.97 10.80 15.34
CA GLY A 163 4.87 10.70 16.31
C GLY A 163 3.66 9.88 15.86
N LYS A 164 3.64 9.40 14.60
CA LYS A 164 2.54 8.59 14.03
C LYS A 164 2.92 7.15 13.81
N ILE A 165 4.17 6.80 13.92
CA ILE A 165 4.70 5.46 13.66
C ILE A 165 5.04 4.78 14.97
N ILE A 166 4.51 3.59 15.16
CA ILE A 166 4.88 2.70 16.27
C ILE A 166 6.10 1.88 15.89
N ALA A 167 6.86 1.41 16.89
CA ALA A 167 7.96 0.50 16.67
C ALA A 167 7.46 -0.81 16.04
N ASP A 168 8.30 -1.42 15.20
CA ASP A 168 8.02 -2.71 14.61
C ASP A 168 7.80 -3.77 15.68
N SER A 169 6.79 -4.57 15.49
CA SER A 169 6.61 -5.84 16.19
C SER A 169 7.16 -6.97 15.30
N GLY A 170 7.66 -8.05 15.91
CA GLY A 170 7.95 -9.24 15.14
C GLY A 170 6.76 -9.63 14.26
N ALA A 171 7.03 -10.16 13.07
CA ALA A 171 6.01 -10.67 12.16
C ALA A 171 5.83 -12.20 12.36
N PRO A 172 5.25 -12.68 13.47
CA PRO A 172 5.09 -14.11 13.73
C PRO A 172 3.92 -14.61 12.89
N LEU A 173 4.22 -15.09 11.68
CA LEU A 173 3.28 -15.90 10.92
C LEU A 173 3.42 -17.37 11.37
N TRP A 174 2.54 -17.78 12.24
CA TRP A 174 2.36 -19.18 12.58
C TRP A 174 1.41 -19.81 11.54
N ASN A 175 1.97 -20.50 10.58
CA ASN A 175 1.18 -21.41 9.73
C ASN A 175 1.16 -22.78 10.42
N VAL A 176 0.04 -23.12 11.05
CA VAL A 176 -0.22 -24.48 11.54
C VAL A 176 -0.91 -25.23 10.41
N TYR A 177 -0.25 -26.25 9.84
CA TYR A 177 -0.80 -27.15 8.84
C TYR A 177 -1.31 -28.42 9.50
#